data_2094fcd1c980058463acea3a43b3ee8e
#
_entry.id   2094fcd1c980058463acea3a43b3ee8e
#
_cell.length_a   1.000
_cell.length_b   1.000
_cell.length_c   1.000
_cell.angle_alpha   90.00
_cell.angle_beta   90.00
_cell.angle_gamma   90.00
#
_symmetry.space_group_name_H-M   'P 1'
#
loop_
_entity.id
_entity.type
_entity.pdbx_description
1 polymer ?
#
loop_
_entity_poly.entity_id
_entity_poly.type
_entity_poly.pdbx_seq_one_letter_code
_entity_poly.pdbx_strand_id
1 'polypeptide(L)'
;MGGEETEMKTKQKKSVLLPVLITALMVVIAVSAGIWMTDPDGERLQNIRGELAAVTAENTLLTDDVAALQAAVEEQKALPEAINRQKEEGFRLLGQLEQQIKAGESSKKIAYLTFDDGPYDETTDAILDILKEKKVHATFFLRHRPDHIAQIKREIREGHTIANHSYSHRIKAVYQSAESCIKEIRDQQQWLTETFGVTPEIYRFPGGSPTAGNKKQTIAAALAADGLGYVDWNCHTGDGLPGELTAQKAYQNAVNSTGEQKIVVMLMHDYSRATLAALPDIIDTLKAEGYLLMPLFRDSVMIK
;
A
#
# COMPACT_ATOMS: atom_id res chain seq x y z
N MET A 1 -23.18 4.07 5.55
CA MET A 1 -22.46 5.11 6.32
C MET A 1 -21.96 6.29 5.47
N GLY A 2 -21.91 6.23 4.14
CA GLY A 2 -21.46 7.34 3.28
C GLY A 2 -22.51 8.46 3.02
N GLY A 3 -23.79 8.22 3.25
CA GLY A 3 -24.86 9.19 2.98
C GLY A 3 -24.98 10.31 4.02
N GLU A 4 -24.79 9.99 5.29
CA GLU A 4 -24.94 10.96 6.40
C GLU A 4 -23.79 11.99 6.44
N GLU A 5 -22.57 11.58 6.07
CA GLU A 5 -21.42 12.45 6.08
C GLU A 5 -21.47 13.51 4.96
N THR A 6 -22.03 13.13 3.82
CA THR A 6 -22.24 14.04 2.67
C THR A 6 -23.36 15.04 2.95
N GLU A 7 -24.42 14.61 3.64
CA GLU A 7 -25.54 15.48 4.03
C GLU A 7 -25.15 16.47 5.13
N MET A 8 -24.29 16.06 6.06
CA MET A 8 -23.76 16.92 7.13
C MET A 8 -22.81 17.99 6.56
N LYS A 9 -21.94 17.66 5.61
CA LYS A 9 -21.04 18.62 4.93
C LYS A 9 -21.83 19.64 4.07
N THR A 10 -22.91 19.22 3.46
CA THR A 10 -23.81 20.13 2.67
C THR A 10 -24.63 21.05 3.56
N LYS A 11 -25.10 20.58 4.72
CA LYS A 11 -25.77 21.42 5.73
C LYS A 11 -24.83 22.44 6.36
N GLN A 12 -23.58 22.05 6.65
CA GLN A 12 -22.58 22.94 7.22
C GLN A 12 -22.15 24.06 6.24
N LYS A 13 -22.05 23.78 4.93
CA LYS A 13 -21.80 24.79 3.88
C LYS A 13 -22.96 25.79 3.75
N LYS A 14 -24.22 25.36 3.81
CA LYS A 14 -25.38 26.25 3.75
C LYS A 14 -25.50 27.13 5.01
N SER A 15 -25.03 26.67 6.18
CA SER A 15 -25.13 27.40 7.44
C SER A 15 -24.15 28.58 7.56
N VAL A 16 -23.05 28.59 6.80
CA VAL A 16 -22.04 29.66 6.81
C VAL A 16 -22.28 30.69 5.71
N LEU A 17 -22.66 30.28 4.51
CA LEU A 17 -22.89 31.18 3.37
C LEU A 17 -24.13 32.07 3.54
N LEU A 18 -25.20 31.51 4.11
CA LEU A 18 -26.45 32.23 4.27
C LEU A 18 -26.37 33.43 5.26
N PRO A 19 -25.72 33.31 6.44
CA PRO A 19 -25.51 34.46 7.34
C PRO A 19 -24.63 35.54 6.74
N VAL A 20 -23.58 35.20 5.98
CA VAL A 20 -22.69 36.19 5.31
C VAL A 20 -23.42 36.97 4.27
N LEU A 21 -24.26 36.32 3.45
CA LEU A 21 -25.08 36.97 2.43
C LEU A 21 -26.16 37.88 3.05
N ILE A 22 -26.79 37.44 4.14
CA ILE A 22 -27.80 38.24 4.86
C ILE A 22 -27.16 39.48 5.49
N THR A 23 -25.97 39.32 6.11
CA THR A 23 -25.24 40.43 6.74
C THR A 23 -24.82 41.46 5.67
N ALA A 24 -24.29 41.02 4.54
CA ALA A 24 -23.94 41.91 3.42
C ALA A 24 -25.14 42.67 2.90
N LEU A 25 -26.30 42.00 2.69
CA LEU A 25 -27.52 42.62 2.26
C LEU A 25 -28.07 43.64 3.26
N MET A 26 -28.04 43.34 4.57
CA MET A 26 -28.49 44.24 5.62
C MET A 26 -27.59 45.49 5.73
N VAL A 27 -26.27 45.34 5.54
CA VAL A 27 -25.33 46.47 5.49
C VAL A 27 -25.64 47.38 4.29
N VAL A 28 -25.89 46.82 3.11
CA VAL A 28 -26.24 47.57 1.91
C VAL A 28 -27.56 48.35 2.07
N ILE A 29 -28.57 47.73 2.71
CA ILE A 29 -29.88 48.40 2.97
C ILE A 29 -29.73 49.54 3.99
N ALA A 30 -28.98 49.31 5.09
CA ALA A 30 -28.79 50.32 6.14
C ALA A 30 -27.96 51.52 5.63
N VAL A 31 -26.93 51.24 4.82
CA VAL A 31 -26.07 52.26 4.22
C VAL A 31 -26.88 53.08 3.18
N SER A 32 -27.68 52.47 2.30
CA SER A 32 -28.48 53.17 1.33
C SER A 32 -29.57 54.04 1.98
N ALA A 33 -30.20 53.62 3.05
CA ALA A 33 -31.20 54.41 3.79
C ALA A 33 -30.57 55.62 4.53
N GLY A 34 -29.35 55.45 5.09
CA GLY A 34 -28.64 56.51 5.79
C GLY A 34 -28.08 57.61 4.88
N ILE A 35 -27.73 57.24 3.65
CA ILE A 35 -27.12 58.14 2.66
C ILE A 35 -28.19 59.11 2.07
N TRP A 36 -29.43 58.65 1.93
CA TRP A 36 -30.50 59.45 1.33
C TRP A 36 -30.87 60.68 2.17
N MET A 37 -30.53 60.68 3.46
CA MET A 37 -30.88 61.79 4.38
C MET A 37 -29.78 62.84 4.61
N THR A 38 -28.52 62.66 4.19
CA THR A 38 -27.39 63.50 4.68
C THR A 38 -26.31 63.86 3.65
N ASP A 39 -26.43 63.52 2.38
CA ASP A 39 -25.40 63.78 1.38
C ASP A 39 -25.91 64.63 0.19
N PRO A 40 -25.83 65.94 0.26
CA PRO A 40 -26.30 66.83 -0.81
C PRO A 40 -25.41 66.82 -2.06
N ASP A 41 -24.16 66.34 -1.98
CA ASP A 41 -23.18 66.43 -3.08
C ASP A 41 -22.87 65.05 -3.74
N GLY A 42 -23.40 63.94 -3.25
CA GLY A 42 -23.26 62.62 -3.84
C GLY A 42 -21.87 61.96 -3.69
N GLU A 43 -20.91 62.61 -3.03
CA GLU A 43 -19.55 62.09 -2.81
C GLU A 43 -19.54 60.79 -1.99
N ARG A 44 -20.41 60.73 -0.98
CA ARG A 44 -20.50 59.58 -0.09
C ARG A 44 -21.05 58.34 -0.84
N LEU A 45 -21.98 58.59 -1.77
CA LEU A 45 -22.57 57.58 -2.62
C LEU A 45 -21.53 57.00 -3.62
N GLN A 46 -20.64 57.86 -4.14
CA GLN A 46 -19.56 57.44 -5.03
C GLN A 46 -18.52 56.60 -4.30
N ASN A 47 -18.11 57.01 -3.07
CA ASN A 47 -17.19 56.23 -2.25
C ASN A 47 -17.72 54.83 -1.92
N ILE A 48 -19.00 54.74 -1.53
CA ILE A 48 -19.62 53.44 -1.22
C ILE A 48 -19.76 52.57 -2.47
N ARG A 49 -20.04 53.14 -3.63
CA ARG A 49 -20.04 52.40 -4.90
C ARG A 49 -18.64 51.85 -5.23
N GLY A 50 -17.61 52.65 -4.97
CA GLY A 50 -16.21 52.19 -5.10
C GLY A 50 -15.86 51.05 -4.18
N GLU A 51 -16.20 51.17 -2.88
CA GLU A 51 -15.97 50.10 -1.90
C GLU A 51 -16.76 48.81 -2.25
N LEU A 52 -18.02 48.96 -2.67
CA LEU A 52 -18.86 47.84 -3.10
C LEU A 52 -18.28 47.15 -4.34
N ALA A 53 -17.76 47.92 -5.30
CA ALA A 53 -17.12 47.35 -6.49
C ALA A 53 -15.82 46.60 -6.12
N ALA A 54 -15.02 47.15 -5.19
CA ALA A 54 -13.81 46.47 -4.71
C ALA A 54 -14.13 45.18 -3.96
N VAL A 55 -15.10 45.19 -3.05
CA VAL A 55 -15.57 43.98 -2.32
C VAL A 55 -16.17 42.97 -3.28
N THR A 56 -16.88 43.38 -4.31
CA THR A 56 -17.43 42.47 -5.31
C THR A 56 -16.34 41.83 -6.15
N ALA A 57 -15.31 42.58 -6.54
CA ALA A 57 -14.14 42.04 -7.24
C ALA A 57 -13.34 41.04 -6.38
N GLU A 58 -13.13 41.36 -5.10
CA GLU A 58 -12.48 40.44 -4.16
C GLU A 58 -13.29 39.16 -3.94
N ASN A 59 -14.60 39.25 -3.78
CA ASN A 59 -15.49 38.09 -3.70
C ASN A 59 -15.48 37.22 -4.98
N THR A 60 -15.32 37.82 -6.13
CA THR A 60 -15.19 37.06 -7.40
C THR A 60 -13.88 36.28 -7.43
N LEU A 61 -12.75 36.92 -7.04
CA LEU A 61 -11.45 36.27 -6.94
C LEU A 61 -11.47 35.09 -5.91
N LEU A 62 -12.08 35.33 -4.76
CA LEU A 62 -12.23 34.27 -3.75
C LEU A 62 -13.10 33.10 -4.23
N THR A 63 -14.11 33.39 -5.05
CA THR A 63 -14.98 32.34 -5.64
C THR A 63 -14.19 31.50 -6.65
N ASP A 64 -13.35 32.12 -7.47
CA ASP A 64 -12.50 31.46 -8.45
C ASP A 64 -11.42 30.61 -7.73
N ASP A 65 -10.80 31.14 -6.66
CA ASP A 65 -9.85 30.42 -5.83
C ASP A 65 -10.50 29.18 -5.17
N VAL A 66 -11.71 29.32 -4.66
CA VAL A 66 -12.45 28.18 -4.08
C VAL A 66 -12.76 27.12 -5.14
N ALA A 67 -13.12 27.53 -6.35
CA ALA A 67 -13.37 26.61 -7.46
C ALA A 67 -12.10 25.88 -7.88
N ALA A 68 -10.96 26.59 -7.96
CA ALA A 68 -9.65 26.00 -8.26
C ALA A 68 -9.20 25.00 -7.17
N LEU A 69 -9.38 25.34 -5.89
CA LEU A 69 -9.09 24.43 -4.77
C LEU A 69 -10.00 23.20 -4.78
N GLN A 70 -11.27 23.35 -5.12
CA GLN A 70 -12.20 22.22 -5.25
C GLN A 70 -11.78 21.28 -6.38
N ALA A 71 -11.38 21.82 -7.53
CA ALA A 71 -10.87 21.03 -8.66
C ALA A 71 -9.59 20.25 -8.27
N ALA A 72 -8.65 20.91 -7.59
CA ALA A 72 -7.42 20.26 -7.10
C ALA A 72 -7.70 19.14 -6.08
N VAL A 73 -8.69 19.33 -5.21
CA VAL A 73 -9.13 18.30 -4.25
C VAL A 73 -9.75 17.10 -4.97
N GLU A 74 -10.56 17.31 -6.00
CA GLU A 74 -11.14 16.20 -6.78
C GLU A 74 -10.08 15.47 -7.60
N GLU A 75 -9.10 16.17 -8.17
CA GLU A 75 -7.94 15.56 -8.84
C GLU A 75 -7.13 14.73 -7.86
N GLN A 76 -6.87 15.27 -6.66
CA GLN A 76 -6.14 14.53 -5.61
C GLN A 76 -6.89 13.30 -5.10
N LYS A 77 -8.23 13.32 -5.10
CA LYS A 77 -9.06 12.14 -4.76
C LYS A 77 -9.06 11.07 -5.85
N ALA A 78 -8.97 11.48 -7.13
CA ALA A 78 -8.93 10.57 -8.26
C ALA A 78 -7.56 9.90 -8.44
N LEU A 79 -6.49 10.50 -7.92
CA LEU A 79 -5.13 10.00 -8.05
C LEU A 79 -4.93 8.59 -7.47
N PRO A 80 -5.44 8.23 -6.27
CA PRO A 80 -5.33 6.87 -5.76
C PRO A 80 -6.00 5.83 -6.65
N GLU A 81 -7.14 6.12 -7.23
CA GLU A 81 -7.83 5.22 -8.16
C GLU A 81 -7.05 5.01 -9.46
N ALA A 82 -6.45 6.08 -9.99
CA ALA A 82 -5.60 6.00 -11.18
C ALA A 82 -4.34 5.17 -10.91
N ILE A 83 -3.69 5.35 -9.76
CA ILE A 83 -2.53 4.56 -9.32
C ILE A 83 -2.92 3.10 -9.16
N ASN A 84 -4.05 2.79 -8.53
CA ASN A 84 -4.52 1.42 -8.36
C ASN A 84 -4.80 0.74 -9.71
N ARG A 85 -5.44 1.44 -10.65
CA ARG A 85 -5.65 0.90 -12.02
C ARG A 85 -4.35 0.62 -12.76
N GLN A 86 -3.35 1.49 -12.63
CA GLN A 86 -2.03 1.25 -13.22
C GLN A 86 -1.32 0.05 -12.58
N LYS A 87 -1.45 -0.12 -11.27
CA LYS A 87 -0.92 -1.27 -10.53
C LYS A 87 -1.59 -2.57 -10.97
N GLU A 88 -2.91 -2.60 -11.05
CA GLU A 88 -3.68 -3.76 -11.52
C GLU A 88 -3.31 -4.14 -12.96
N GLU A 89 -3.20 -3.16 -13.86
CA GLU A 89 -2.77 -3.40 -15.24
C GLU A 89 -1.34 -3.93 -15.29
N GLY A 90 -0.44 -3.37 -14.49
CA GLY A 90 0.94 -3.87 -14.35
C GLY A 90 0.97 -5.32 -13.89
N PHE A 91 0.18 -5.70 -12.89
CA PHE A 91 0.09 -7.08 -12.41
C PHE A 91 -0.53 -8.01 -13.46
N ARG A 92 -1.54 -7.56 -14.20
CA ARG A 92 -2.11 -8.33 -15.32
C ARG A 92 -1.06 -8.64 -16.38
N LEU A 93 -0.26 -7.65 -16.79
CA LEU A 93 0.82 -7.82 -17.78
C LEU A 93 1.92 -8.74 -17.25
N LEU A 94 2.26 -8.62 -15.97
CA LEU A 94 3.23 -9.49 -15.31
C LEU A 94 2.73 -10.94 -15.28
N GLY A 95 1.46 -11.18 -14.96
CA GLY A 95 0.85 -12.50 -15.02
C GLY A 95 0.87 -13.13 -16.41
N GLN A 96 0.62 -12.34 -17.46
CA GLN A 96 0.76 -12.79 -18.84
C GLN A 96 2.21 -13.17 -19.17
N LEU A 97 3.18 -12.37 -18.74
CA LEU A 97 4.60 -12.66 -18.94
C LEU A 97 5.00 -13.96 -18.22
N GLU A 98 4.53 -14.19 -16.99
CA GLU A 98 4.78 -15.45 -16.28
C GLU A 98 4.24 -16.67 -17.03
N GLN A 99 3.03 -16.58 -17.59
CA GLN A 99 2.47 -17.67 -18.39
C GLN A 99 3.30 -17.93 -19.65
N GLN A 100 3.73 -16.88 -20.35
CA GLN A 100 4.62 -16.99 -21.50
C GLN A 100 5.97 -17.63 -21.16
N ILE A 101 6.54 -17.28 -20.00
CA ILE A 101 7.79 -17.89 -19.51
C ILE A 101 7.57 -19.38 -19.24
N LYS A 102 6.48 -19.76 -18.59
CA LYS A 102 6.13 -21.17 -18.32
C LYS A 102 5.87 -21.97 -19.60
N ALA A 103 5.21 -21.37 -20.57
CA ALA A 103 4.97 -22.00 -21.88
C ALA A 103 6.26 -22.10 -22.75
N GLY A 104 7.37 -21.51 -22.30
CA GLY A 104 8.60 -21.47 -23.10
C GLY A 104 8.58 -20.41 -24.22
N GLU A 105 7.56 -19.58 -24.26
CA GLU A 105 7.33 -18.53 -25.28
C GLU A 105 8.12 -17.26 -25.00
N SER A 106 8.70 -17.13 -23.81
CA SER A 106 9.53 -15.99 -23.40
C SER A 106 10.85 -16.43 -22.80
N SER A 107 11.93 -15.72 -23.17
CA SER A 107 13.26 -15.88 -22.58
C SER A 107 13.47 -14.99 -21.35
N LYS A 108 12.52 -14.15 -20.99
CA LYS A 108 12.61 -13.27 -19.82
C LYS A 108 12.70 -14.08 -18.54
N LYS A 109 13.26 -13.44 -17.50
CA LYS A 109 13.39 -14.00 -16.16
C LYS A 109 12.74 -13.05 -15.15
N ILE A 110 12.08 -13.60 -14.14
CA ILE A 110 11.44 -12.83 -13.06
C ILE A 110 11.91 -13.37 -11.73
N ALA A 111 12.26 -12.48 -10.80
CA ALA A 111 12.58 -12.84 -9.42
C ALA A 111 11.73 -12.02 -8.44
N TYR A 112 11.14 -12.72 -7.50
CA TYR A 112 10.38 -12.19 -6.37
C TYR A 112 11.22 -12.31 -5.11
N LEU A 113 11.65 -11.16 -4.57
CA LEU A 113 12.31 -11.12 -3.26
C LEU A 113 11.23 -11.13 -2.19
N THR A 114 11.30 -12.10 -1.28
CA THR A 114 10.29 -12.25 -0.22
C THR A 114 10.94 -12.35 1.14
N PHE A 115 10.35 -11.68 2.12
CA PHE A 115 10.82 -11.64 3.50
C PHE A 115 9.70 -12.13 4.42
N ASP A 116 10.00 -13.13 5.25
CA ASP A 116 9.06 -13.73 6.18
C ASP A 116 9.33 -13.27 7.61
N ASP A 117 8.32 -13.37 8.47
CA ASP A 117 8.37 -13.20 9.93
C ASP A 117 8.42 -11.77 10.46
N GLY A 118 8.67 -10.80 9.62
CA GLY A 118 8.84 -9.40 10.03
C GLY A 118 7.59 -8.68 10.54
N PRO A 119 7.78 -7.40 10.86
CA PRO A 119 9.05 -6.65 10.91
C PRO A 119 9.92 -6.92 12.15
N TYR A 120 11.19 -6.51 12.07
CA TYR A 120 12.16 -6.52 13.18
C TYR A 120 12.86 -5.16 13.29
N ASP A 121 13.20 -4.77 14.52
CA ASP A 121 13.98 -3.56 14.77
C ASP A 121 15.31 -3.60 14.01
N GLU A 122 15.79 -2.45 13.58
CA GLU A 122 17.05 -2.23 12.88
C GLU A 122 17.16 -2.95 11.53
N THR A 123 16.86 -4.26 11.45
CA THR A 123 17.08 -5.05 10.24
C THR A 123 16.05 -4.76 9.15
N THR A 124 14.77 -4.67 9.48
CA THR A 124 13.73 -4.34 8.48
C THR A 124 13.94 -2.96 7.88
N ASP A 125 14.24 -1.95 8.72
CA ASP A 125 14.52 -0.59 8.22
C ASP A 125 15.75 -0.56 7.30
N ALA A 126 16.82 -1.29 7.63
CA ALA A 126 18.03 -1.38 6.81
C ALA A 126 17.76 -2.12 5.47
N ILE A 127 16.92 -3.16 5.49
CA ILE A 127 16.47 -3.85 4.25
C ILE A 127 15.71 -2.88 3.36
N LEU A 128 14.77 -2.11 3.93
CA LEU A 128 13.99 -1.11 3.18
C LEU A 128 14.88 -0.02 2.57
N ASP A 129 15.93 0.43 3.28
CA ASP A 129 16.91 1.37 2.75
C ASP A 129 17.64 0.80 1.51
N ILE A 130 18.08 -0.46 1.57
CA ILE A 130 18.71 -1.15 0.43
C ILE A 130 17.73 -1.29 -0.73
N LEU A 131 16.50 -1.76 -0.48
CA LEU A 131 15.49 -1.93 -1.53
C LEU A 131 15.18 -0.61 -2.23
N LYS A 132 15.09 0.48 -1.47
CA LYS A 132 14.89 1.84 -1.98
C LYS A 132 16.06 2.32 -2.82
N GLU A 133 17.30 2.17 -2.34
CA GLU A 133 18.53 2.51 -3.07
C GLU A 133 18.61 1.74 -4.39
N LYS A 134 18.33 0.45 -4.34
CA LYS A 134 18.35 -0.44 -5.51
C LYS A 134 17.11 -0.30 -6.40
N LYS A 135 16.10 0.50 -6.01
CA LYS A 135 14.81 0.69 -6.71
C LYS A 135 14.11 -0.65 -6.98
N VAL A 136 13.96 -1.45 -5.95
CA VAL A 136 13.33 -2.78 -5.99
C VAL A 136 12.18 -2.82 -5.01
N HIS A 137 11.03 -3.33 -5.46
CA HIS A 137 9.93 -3.67 -4.56
C HIS A 137 9.98 -5.17 -4.23
N ALA A 138 9.67 -5.50 -2.99
CA ALA A 138 9.68 -6.85 -2.45
C ALA A 138 8.30 -7.22 -1.88
N THR A 139 8.15 -8.43 -1.38
CA THR A 139 6.96 -8.90 -0.66
C THR A 139 7.33 -9.25 0.76
N PHE A 140 6.58 -8.72 1.72
CA PHE A 140 6.75 -9.01 3.14
C PHE A 140 5.59 -9.86 3.64
N PHE A 141 5.89 -11.07 4.10
CA PHE A 141 4.94 -11.99 4.72
C PHE A 141 4.93 -11.75 6.22
N LEU A 142 3.97 -10.95 6.66
CA LEU A 142 3.90 -10.44 8.02
C LEU A 142 3.10 -11.34 8.94
N ARG A 143 3.58 -11.49 10.17
CA ARG A 143 2.79 -11.98 11.30
C ARG A 143 2.38 -10.81 12.20
N HIS A 144 1.58 -11.07 13.24
CA HIS A 144 1.13 -10.03 14.15
C HIS A 144 2.27 -9.41 14.94
N ARG A 145 2.57 -8.15 14.65
CA ARG A 145 3.67 -7.37 15.23
C ARG A 145 3.19 -5.96 15.63
N PRO A 146 2.38 -5.84 16.68
CA PRO A 146 1.79 -4.56 17.07
C PRO A 146 2.82 -3.52 17.52
N ASP A 147 4.01 -3.95 17.93
CA ASP A 147 5.09 -3.05 18.35
C ASP A 147 5.88 -2.46 17.18
N HIS A 148 5.63 -2.90 15.93
CA HIS A 148 6.36 -2.52 14.73
C HIS A 148 5.48 -1.79 13.69
N ILE A 149 4.49 -1.04 14.14
CA ILE A 149 3.54 -0.29 13.27
C ILE A 149 4.26 0.67 12.31
N ALA A 150 5.36 1.28 12.75
CA ALA A 150 6.11 2.25 11.95
C ALA A 150 6.76 1.59 10.73
N GLN A 151 7.37 0.41 10.91
CA GLN A 151 7.99 -0.37 9.85
C GLN A 151 6.94 -0.86 8.85
N ILE A 152 5.82 -1.42 9.29
CA ILE A 152 4.73 -1.86 8.39
C ILE A 152 4.18 -0.68 7.57
N LYS A 153 3.98 0.49 8.19
CA LYS A 153 3.59 1.69 7.45
C LYS A 153 4.63 2.12 6.44
N ARG A 154 5.92 1.90 6.73
CA ARG A 154 7.01 2.21 5.81
C ARG A 154 7.02 1.25 4.62
N GLU A 155 6.88 -0.06 4.85
CA GLU A 155 6.76 -1.08 3.80
C GLU A 155 5.63 -0.75 2.82
N ILE A 156 4.45 -0.40 3.34
CA ILE A 156 3.28 0.00 2.54
C ILE A 156 3.57 1.27 1.74
N ARG A 157 4.07 2.31 2.38
CA ARG A 157 4.33 3.62 1.76
C ARG A 157 5.40 3.53 0.68
N GLU A 158 6.39 2.66 0.83
CA GLU A 158 7.47 2.45 -0.14
C GLU A 158 7.06 1.47 -1.26
N GLY A 159 5.81 1.00 -1.28
CA GLY A 159 5.21 0.26 -2.41
C GLY A 159 5.49 -1.23 -2.42
N HIS A 160 5.89 -1.80 -1.30
CA HIS A 160 6.07 -3.25 -1.14
C HIS A 160 4.71 -3.97 -1.04
N THR A 161 4.65 -5.22 -1.45
CA THR A 161 3.46 -6.05 -1.23
C THR A 161 3.46 -6.59 0.20
N ILE A 162 2.35 -6.37 0.90
CA ILE A 162 2.10 -6.94 2.21
C ILE A 162 1.32 -8.24 2.03
N ALA A 163 1.83 -9.32 2.60
CA ALA A 163 1.26 -10.65 2.55
C ALA A 163 1.07 -11.23 3.96
N ASN A 164 0.27 -12.27 4.06
CA ASN A 164 -0.13 -12.87 5.34
C ASN A 164 0.75 -14.07 5.67
N HIS A 165 1.31 -14.12 6.91
CA HIS A 165 2.13 -15.23 7.41
C HIS A 165 1.62 -15.85 8.72
N SER A 166 0.31 -15.92 8.90
CA SER A 166 -0.40 -16.28 10.12
C SER A 166 -0.29 -15.21 11.23
N TYR A 167 -1.12 -15.34 12.24
CA TYR A 167 -1.15 -14.40 13.36
C TYR A 167 0.01 -14.63 14.35
N SER A 168 0.12 -15.84 14.86
CA SER A 168 1.07 -16.16 15.93
C SER A 168 2.37 -16.80 15.43
N HIS A 169 2.36 -17.44 14.26
CA HIS A 169 3.45 -18.24 13.72
C HIS A 169 3.88 -19.40 14.63
N ARG A 170 3.07 -19.82 15.61
CA ARG A 170 3.37 -20.95 16.47
C ARG A 170 3.02 -22.25 15.76
N ILE A 171 3.99 -22.90 15.11
CA ILE A 171 3.79 -24.07 14.24
C ILE A 171 2.83 -25.11 14.82
N LYS A 172 3.02 -25.49 16.10
CA LYS A 172 2.14 -26.48 16.78
C LYS A 172 0.71 -26.01 16.95
N ALA A 173 0.50 -24.71 17.20
CA ALA A 173 -0.84 -24.12 17.36
C ALA A 173 -1.49 -23.90 16.01
N VAL A 174 -0.74 -23.31 15.05
CA VAL A 174 -1.21 -23.06 13.68
C VAL A 174 -1.72 -24.36 13.04
N TYR A 175 -0.98 -25.44 13.13
CA TYR A 175 -1.32 -26.72 12.50
C TYR A 175 -1.93 -27.76 13.45
N GLN A 176 -2.51 -27.34 14.57
CA GLN A 176 -3.27 -28.23 15.43
C GLN A 176 -4.44 -28.85 14.67
N SER A 177 -5.18 -28.04 13.91
CA SER A 177 -6.22 -28.46 12.97
C SER A 177 -6.22 -27.55 11.74
N ALA A 178 -7.02 -27.87 10.72
CA ALA A 178 -7.24 -26.98 9.58
C ALA A 178 -7.93 -25.69 10.04
N GLU A 179 -8.91 -25.80 10.94
CA GLU A 179 -9.68 -24.69 11.50
C GLU A 179 -8.77 -23.73 12.29
N SER A 180 -7.81 -24.26 13.05
CA SER A 180 -6.82 -23.46 13.80
C SER A 180 -6.01 -22.60 12.81
N CYS A 181 -5.52 -23.20 11.73
CA CYS A 181 -4.75 -22.48 10.72
C CYS A 181 -5.59 -21.41 10.01
N ILE A 182 -6.82 -21.75 9.61
CA ILE A 182 -7.75 -20.81 8.96
C ILE A 182 -8.05 -19.62 9.89
N LYS A 183 -8.23 -19.90 11.19
CA LYS A 183 -8.43 -18.84 12.18
C LYS A 183 -7.22 -17.90 12.27
N GLU A 184 -6.01 -18.43 12.37
CA GLU A 184 -4.75 -17.67 12.40
C GLU A 184 -4.59 -16.77 11.16
N ILE A 185 -4.98 -17.28 9.99
CA ILE A 185 -4.95 -16.52 8.74
C ILE A 185 -5.96 -15.38 8.80
N ARG A 186 -7.20 -15.65 9.21
CA ARG A 186 -8.27 -14.64 9.27
C ARG A 186 -8.02 -13.58 10.33
N ASP A 187 -7.49 -13.96 11.49
CA ASP A 187 -7.11 -13.01 12.54
C ASP A 187 -6.04 -12.04 12.05
N GLN A 188 -5.01 -12.55 11.35
CA GLN A 188 -3.97 -11.71 10.76
C GLN A 188 -4.50 -10.82 9.63
N GLN A 189 -5.37 -11.37 8.79
CA GLN A 189 -6.03 -10.62 7.70
C GLN A 189 -6.83 -9.44 8.26
N GLN A 190 -7.64 -9.71 9.28
CA GLN A 190 -8.46 -8.71 9.94
C GLN A 190 -7.58 -7.60 10.55
N TRP A 191 -6.54 -7.99 11.29
CA TRP A 191 -5.64 -7.02 11.92
C TRP A 191 -4.95 -6.10 10.91
N LEU A 192 -4.43 -6.65 9.81
CA LEU A 192 -3.79 -5.86 8.75
C LEU A 192 -4.78 -4.92 8.08
N THR A 193 -6.00 -5.39 7.81
CA THR A 193 -7.05 -4.58 7.17
C THR A 193 -7.53 -3.46 8.09
N GLU A 194 -7.81 -3.75 9.36
CA GLU A 194 -8.32 -2.76 10.31
C GLU A 194 -7.27 -1.72 10.72
N THR A 195 -6.00 -2.15 10.84
CA THR A 195 -4.93 -1.27 11.32
C THR A 195 -4.31 -0.42 10.22
N PHE A 196 -4.19 -0.96 9.01
CA PHE A 196 -3.43 -0.33 7.92
C PHE A 196 -4.26 -0.07 6.65
N GLY A 197 -5.49 -0.57 6.57
CA GLY A 197 -6.31 -0.48 5.36
C GLY A 197 -5.79 -1.37 4.21
N VAL A 198 -4.92 -2.33 4.50
CA VAL A 198 -4.35 -3.26 3.53
C VAL A 198 -4.94 -4.64 3.74
N THR A 199 -5.57 -5.19 2.70
CA THR A 199 -6.10 -6.56 2.69
C THR A 199 -5.15 -7.44 1.89
N PRO A 200 -4.30 -8.28 2.54
CA PRO A 200 -3.43 -9.20 1.84
C PRO A 200 -4.19 -10.16 0.93
N GLU A 201 -3.64 -10.41 -0.24
CA GLU A 201 -4.21 -11.35 -1.22
C GLU A 201 -3.39 -12.64 -1.35
N ILE A 202 -2.26 -12.71 -0.63
CA ILE A 202 -1.31 -13.82 -0.66
C ILE A 202 -1.00 -14.27 0.75
N TYR A 203 -0.94 -15.57 0.93
CA TYR A 203 -0.52 -16.23 2.16
C TYR A 203 0.73 -17.08 1.93
N ARG A 204 1.58 -17.19 2.93
CA ARG A 204 2.63 -18.22 3.00
C ARG A 204 2.44 -19.03 4.27
N PHE A 205 2.45 -20.34 4.10
CA PHE A 205 2.37 -21.29 5.21
C PHE A 205 3.64 -21.20 6.08
N PRO A 206 3.53 -20.99 7.40
CA PRO A 206 4.67 -21.11 8.30
C PRO A 206 5.41 -22.43 8.12
N GLY A 207 6.71 -22.35 7.76
CA GLY A 207 7.53 -23.52 7.43
C GLY A 207 7.21 -24.19 6.09
N GLY A 208 6.47 -23.50 5.22
CA GLY A 208 6.07 -23.99 3.89
C GLY A 208 4.79 -24.85 3.91
N SER A 209 4.13 -24.94 2.76
CA SER A 209 2.86 -25.65 2.64
C SER A 209 2.93 -27.17 2.97
N PRO A 210 4.06 -27.86 2.80
CA PRO A 210 4.18 -29.27 3.25
C PRO A 210 4.02 -29.46 4.75
N THR A 211 4.34 -28.45 5.58
CA THR A 211 4.20 -28.49 7.03
C THR A 211 2.74 -28.68 7.49
N ALA A 212 1.78 -28.23 6.69
CA ALA A 212 0.36 -28.45 6.96
C ALA A 212 -0.08 -29.93 6.82
N GLY A 213 0.72 -30.78 6.16
CA GLY A 213 0.44 -32.19 5.97
C GLY A 213 -0.92 -32.43 5.28
N ASN A 214 -1.72 -33.34 5.85
CA ASN A 214 -3.05 -33.66 5.32
C ASN A 214 -4.07 -32.54 5.42
N LYS A 215 -3.81 -31.48 6.15
CA LYS A 215 -4.66 -30.31 6.31
C LYS A 215 -4.52 -29.32 5.16
N LYS A 216 -3.43 -29.42 4.36
CA LYS A 216 -3.10 -28.48 3.28
C LYS A 216 -4.28 -28.24 2.32
N GLN A 217 -4.96 -29.30 1.87
CA GLN A 217 -6.04 -29.15 0.90
C GLN A 217 -7.24 -28.37 1.48
N THR A 218 -7.62 -28.68 2.72
CA THR A 218 -8.71 -27.96 3.42
C THR A 218 -8.38 -26.50 3.62
N ILE A 219 -7.15 -26.21 4.04
CA ILE A 219 -6.69 -24.82 4.24
C ILE A 219 -6.64 -24.09 2.88
N ALA A 220 -6.10 -24.72 1.85
CA ALA A 220 -6.03 -24.13 0.50
C ALA A 220 -7.40 -23.82 -0.08
N ALA A 221 -8.39 -24.68 0.15
CA ALA A 221 -9.76 -24.46 -0.26
C ALA A 221 -10.39 -23.25 0.47
N ALA A 222 -10.14 -23.11 1.77
CA ALA A 222 -10.60 -21.97 2.56
C ALA A 222 -9.92 -20.67 2.10
N LEU A 223 -8.61 -20.68 1.83
CA LEU A 223 -7.89 -19.53 1.27
C LEU A 223 -8.50 -19.07 -0.04
N ALA A 224 -8.76 -20.02 -0.96
CA ALA A 224 -9.39 -19.71 -2.25
C ALA A 224 -10.79 -19.11 -2.09
N ALA A 225 -11.58 -19.62 -1.14
CA ALA A 225 -12.92 -19.08 -0.83
C ALA A 225 -12.85 -17.66 -0.25
N ASP A 226 -11.80 -17.36 0.53
CA ASP A 226 -11.54 -16.03 1.11
C ASP A 226 -10.79 -15.10 0.11
N GLY A 227 -10.56 -15.54 -1.14
CA GLY A 227 -9.89 -14.76 -2.18
C GLY A 227 -8.37 -14.69 -2.06
N LEU A 228 -7.74 -15.54 -1.22
CA LEU A 228 -6.28 -15.58 -1.04
C LEU A 228 -5.64 -16.67 -1.92
N GLY A 229 -4.50 -16.32 -2.54
CA GLY A 229 -3.55 -17.29 -3.04
C GLY A 229 -2.55 -17.73 -1.95
N TYR A 230 -1.80 -18.80 -2.19
CA TYR A 230 -0.63 -19.10 -1.38
C TYR A 230 0.58 -19.45 -2.23
N VAL A 231 1.77 -19.15 -1.71
CA VAL A 231 3.03 -19.38 -2.40
C VAL A 231 4.08 -19.94 -1.43
N ASP A 232 4.81 -20.95 -1.88
CA ASP A 232 6.05 -21.39 -1.25
C ASP A 232 7.25 -20.65 -1.89
N TRP A 233 8.39 -21.29 -2.02
CA TRP A 233 9.61 -20.74 -2.61
C TRP A 233 10.38 -21.82 -3.37
N ASN A 234 11.25 -21.41 -4.27
CA ASN A 234 12.18 -22.28 -4.99
C ASN A 234 13.65 -21.86 -4.84
N CYS A 235 13.90 -20.73 -4.18
CA CYS A 235 15.22 -20.21 -3.86
C CYS A 235 15.26 -19.71 -2.43
N HIS A 236 16.44 -19.70 -1.79
CA HIS A 236 16.59 -19.24 -0.42
C HIS A 236 18.04 -18.82 -0.09
N THR A 237 18.19 -17.95 0.89
CA THR A 237 19.50 -17.60 1.48
C THR A 237 19.99 -18.63 2.49
N GLY A 238 19.10 -19.49 3.00
CA GLY A 238 19.38 -20.46 4.03
C GLY A 238 19.28 -19.92 5.45
N ASP A 239 18.77 -18.72 5.63
CA ASP A 239 18.68 -18.02 6.93
C ASP A 239 17.61 -18.58 7.87
N GLY A 240 16.67 -19.38 7.37
CA GLY A 240 15.72 -20.16 8.17
C GLY A 240 16.24 -21.54 8.57
N LEU A 241 17.45 -21.93 8.16
CA LEU A 241 18.05 -23.22 8.49
C LEU A 241 18.88 -23.15 9.78
N PRO A 242 19.00 -24.26 10.55
CA PRO A 242 19.85 -24.30 11.73
C PRO A 242 21.33 -24.07 11.40
N GLY A 243 22.05 -23.41 12.29
CA GLY A 243 23.49 -23.17 12.20
C GLY A 243 23.86 -21.72 11.95
N GLU A 244 25.15 -21.43 11.97
CA GLU A 244 25.67 -20.10 11.70
C GLU A 244 25.63 -19.81 10.19
N LEU A 245 25.11 -18.64 9.83
CA LEU A 245 25.06 -18.15 8.47
C LEU A 245 25.91 -16.88 8.34
N THR A 246 26.87 -16.89 7.45
CA THR A 246 27.62 -15.69 7.06
C THR A 246 26.97 -15.02 5.85
N ALA A 247 27.23 -13.72 5.63
CA ALA A 247 26.76 -13.00 4.45
C ALA A 247 27.20 -13.67 3.14
N GLN A 248 28.46 -14.11 3.07
CA GLN A 248 28.98 -14.81 1.90
C GLN A 248 28.22 -16.13 1.64
N LYS A 249 27.89 -16.86 2.69
CA LYS A 249 27.14 -18.12 2.56
C LYS A 249 25.69 -17.87 2.15
N ALA A 250 25.05 -16.83 2.72
CA ALA A 250 23.71 -16.40 2.31
C ALA A 250 23.66 -16.02 0.82
N TYR A 251 24.62 -15.24 0.36
CA TYR A 251 24.77 -14.90 -1.06
C TYR A 251 24.96 -16.15 -1.93
N GLN A 252 25.89 -17.04 -1.57
CA GLN A 252 26.13 -18.28 -2.33
C GLN A 252 24.88 -19.17 -2.39
N ASN A 253 24.16 -19.32 -1.29
CA ASN A 253 22.92 -20.08 -1.26
C ASN A 253 21.85 -19.47 -2.18
N ALA A 254 21.67 -18.16 -2.13
CA ALA A 254 20.75 -17.45 -3.00
C ALA A 254 21.07 -17.68 -4.49
N VAL A 255 22.30 -17.43 -4.91
CA VAL A 255 22.73 -17.58 -6.31
C VAL A 255 22.68 -19.04 -6.74
N ASN A 256 23.19 -19.98 -5.92
CA ASN A 256 23.17 -21.41 -6.28
C ASN A 256 21.76 -21.97 -6.39
N SER A 257 20.84 -21.54 -5.50
CA SER A 257 19.45 -22.00 -5.56
C SER A 257 18.67 -21.36 -6.72
N THR A 258 19.10 -20.23 -7.25
CA THR A 258 18.52 -19.61 -8.45
C THR A 258 18.75 -20.48 -9.67
N GLY A 259 19.99 -20.97 -9.88
CA GLY A 259 20.34 -21.85 -11.00
C GLY A 259 19.87 -21.31 -12.36
N GLU A 260 19.25 -22.16 -13.17
CA GLU A 260 18.68 -21.82 -14.48
C GLU A 260 17.20 -21.44 -14.43
N GLN A 261 16.62 -21.26 -13.26
CA GLN A 261 15.20 -20.99 -13.09
C GLN A 261 14.85 -19.63 -13.70
N LYS A 262 13.76 -19.59 -14.48
CA LYS A 262 13.29 -18.34 -15.09
C LYS A 262 12.31 -17.58 -14.20
N ILE A 263 11.67 -18.26 -13.25
CA ILE A 263 10.80 -17.67 -12.24
C ILE A 263 11.32 -18.09 -10.87
N VAL A 264 11.77 -17.11 -10.11
CA VAL A 264 12.38 -17.27 -8.78
C VAL A 264 11.47 -16.65 -7.73
N VAL A 265 11.14 -17.40 -6.68
CA VAL A 265 10.59 -16.89 -5.43
C VAL A 265 11.63 -17.16 -4.36
N MET A 266 12.30 -16.11 -3.90
CA MET A 266 13.40 -16.20 -2.96
C MET A 266 12.92 -16.00 -1.53
N LEU A 267 13.06 -17.04 -0.72
CA LEU A 267 12.80 -16.97 0.71
C LEU A 267 13.98 -16.34 1.45
N MET A 268 13.67 -15.32 2.20
CA MET A 268 14.54 -14.63 3.14
C MET A 268 13.74 -14.30 4.40
N HIS A 269 14.44 -13.99 5.47
CA HIS A 269 13.83 -13.49 6.70
C HIS A 269 14.47 -12.16 7.08
N ASP A 270 13.66 -11.20 7.42
CA ASP A 270 14.15 -9.83 7.73
C ASP A 270 14.81 -9.70 9.10
N TYR A 271 14.79 -10.74 9.95
CA TYR A 271 15.61 -10.81 11.15
C TYR A 271 17.08 -11.16 10.87
N SER A 272 17.40 -11.65 9.68
CA SER A 272 18.73 -12.19 9.39
C SER A 272 19.75 -11.10 9.02
N ARG A 273 20.71 -10.86 9.91
CA ARG A 273 21.83 -9.93 9.63
C ARG A 273 22.71 -10.42 8.48
N ALA A 274 22.84 -11.75 8.29
CA ALA A 274 23.59 -12.32 7.17
C ALA A 274 22.89 -12.04 5.83
N THR A 275 21.56 -12.21 5.79
CA THR A 275 20.75 -11.88 4.61
C THR A 275 20.79 -10.38 4.32
N LEU A 276 20.62 -9.53 5.34
CA LEU A 276 20.75 -8.07 5.21
C LEU A 276 22.08 -7.68 4.56
N ALA A 277 23.21 -8.24 5.04
CA ALA A 277 24.53 -7.94 4.51
C ALA A 277 24.77 -8.48 3.09
N ALA A 278 24.10 -9.58 2.71
CA ALA A 278 24.20 -10.18 1.38
C ALA A 278 23.23 -9.54 0.35
N LEU A 279 22.18 -8.87 0.80
CA LEU A 279 21.08 -8.40 -0.04
C LEU A 279 21.50 -7.50 -1.21
N PRO A 280 22.42 -6.51 -1.04
CA PRO A 280 22.87 -5.69 -2.16
C PRO A 280 23.46 -6.53 -3.30
N ASP A 281 24.34 -7.48 -2.98
CA ASP A 281 25.01 -8.33 -3.95
C ASP A 281 24.04 -9.32 -4.63
N ILE A 282 23.07 -9.85 -3.88
CA ILE A 282 21.99 -10.69 -4.42
C ILE A 282 21.19 -9.92 -5.47
N ILE A 283 20.76 -8.69 -5.15
CA ILE A 283 20.00 -7.84 -6.05
C ILE A 283 20.81 -7.53 -7.32
N ASP A 284 22.05 -7.14 -7.16
CA ASP A 284 22.92 -6.76 -8.29
C ASP A 284 23.19 -7.95 -9.20
N THR A 285 23.43 -9.14 -8.64
CA THR A 285 23.62 -10.38 -9.39
C THR A 285 22.36 -10.75 -10.18
N LEU A 286 21.19 -10.75 -9.56
CA LEU A 286 19.93 -11.07 -10.24
C LEU A 286 19.65 -10.09 -11.39
N LYS A 287 19.91 -8.79 -11.19
CA LYS A 287 19.80 -7.78 -12.26
C LYS A 287 20.79 -8.03 -13.40
N ALA A 288 22.05 -8.34 -13.07
CA ALA A 288 23.07 -8.64 -14.06
C ALA A 288 22.74 -9.90 -14.89
N GLU A 289 22.06 -10.88 -14.28
CA GLU A 289 21.58 -12.09 -14.94
C GLU A 289 20.28 -11.88 -15.75
N GLY A 290 19.76 -10.66 -15.75
CA GLY A 290 18.59 -10.27 -16.55
C GLY A 290 17.25 -10.56 -15.90
N TYR A 291 17.20 -10.76 -14.58
CA TYR A 291 15.94 -10.90 -13.86
C TYR A 291 15.23 -9.55 -13.71
N LEU A 292 13.93 -9.54 -13.98
CA LEU A 292 13.02 -8.49 -13.57
C LEU A 292 12.67 -8.72 -12.10
N LEU A 293 13.05 -7.79 -11.22
CA LEU A 293 12.74 -7.86 -9.80
C LEU A 293 11.39 -7.21 -9.54
N MET A 294 10.41 -8.00 -9.10
CA MET A 294 9.02 -7.59 -8.92
C MET A 294 8.49 -8.06 -7.57
N PRO A 295 7.51 -7.38 -6.97
CA PRO A 295 6.78 -7.91 -5.82
C PRO A 295 5.77 -8.95 -6.30
N LEU A 296 5.43 -9.93 -5.45
CA LEU A 296 4.34 -10.87 -5.71
C LEU A 296 2.99 -10.14 -5.77
N PHE A 297 2.08 -10.67 -6.53
CA PHE A 297 0.70 -10.22 -6.66
C PHE A 297 -0.24 -11.42 -6.63
N ARG A 298 -1.55 -11.18 -6.47
CA ARG A 298 -2.55 -12.24 -6.27
C ARG A 298 -2.45 -13.39 -7.28
N ASP A 299 -2.28 -13.04 -8.56
CA ASP A 299 -2.30 -14.00 -9.66
C ASP A 299 -0.89 -14.41 -10.12
N SER A 300 0.15 -14.10 -9.31
CA SER A 300 1.52 -14.60 -9.55
C SER A 300 1.51 -16.10 -9.68
N VAL A 301 2.39 -16.60 -10.54
CA VAL A 301 2.59 -18.03 -10.69
C VAL A 301 3.05 -18.61 -9.35
N MET A 302 2.11 -19.21 -8.66
CA MET A 302 2.32 -19.75 -7.33
C MET A 302 3.22 -21.00 -7.40
N ILE A 303 4.39 -20.92 -6.77
CA ILE A 303 5.23 -22.07 -6.47
C ILE A 303 4.62 -22.77 -5.26
N LYS A 304 4.24 -24.02 -5.42
CA LYS A 304 3.50 -24.80 -4.42
C LYS A 304 4.17 -26.13 -4.16
#